data_3d28f9850cb443b5059308d5320035df
#
_entry.id   3d28f9850cb443b5059308d5320035df
#
_cell.length_a   1.000
_cell.length_b   1.000
_cell.length_c   1.000
_cell.angle_alpha   90.00
_cell.angle_beta   90.00
_cell.angle_gamma   90.00
#
_symmetry.space_group_name_H-M   'P 1'
#
loop_
_entity.id
_entity.type
_entity.pdbx_description
1 polymer ?
#
loop_
_entity_poly.entity_id
_entity_poly.type
_entity_poly.pdbx_seq_one_letter_code
_entity_poly.pdbx_strand_id
1 'polypeptide(L)'
;MSTQRICAVLAAACLAGLMTPALAQSPPGIPDVVAPGVEPQLVQEGFKFTEGPVGNGEGALYFSDIRTNRTYLLETGGKISVVRENTNGGNGLALTKDGHLLTAEGEGKRISRLDRDGKVTTVTHGTEEHPFLAPNDLIVDAKGGIYFTDPGPRPVVPGRIVHVYYLPPGAKEPVVIDDKVARPNGLTITADGKTLIVDDTLGTIVFAYDIQADGTVANKRPFAELRDIPPGQESVADGLALDREGRIYITTVKGVQVFDREGQYLGTIAVARQPANVAFAGPDKRTLYITAREGLYQLTTLAQGVERLGK
;
A
#
# COMPACT_ATOMS: atom_id res chain seq x y z
N MET A 1 0.54 40.11 85.35
CA MET A 1 -0.04 40.41 84.04
C MET A 1 0.48 39.31 83.06
N SER A 2 -0.34 38.30 82.79
CA SER A 2 -0.01 37.13 81.99
C SER A 2 -0.77 37.20 80.67
N THR A 3 -0.07 37.26 79.58
CA THR A 3 -0.62 37.27 78.22
C THR A 3 -0.55 35.84 77.64
N GLN A 4 -1.70 35.20 77.56
CA GLN A 4 -1.85 33.90 76.87
C GLN A 4 -1.84 34.15 75.33
N ARG A 5 -0.95 33.40 74.65
CA ARG A 5 -0.94 33.33 73.19
C ARG A 5 -1.73 32.06 72.76
N ILE A 6 -2.79 32.32 71.97
CA ILE A 6 -3.58 31.25 71.37
C ILE A 6 -2.89 30.86 70.04
N CYS A 7 -2.46 29.61 69.91
CA CYS A 7 -2.02 29.06 68.64
C CYS A 7 -3.22 28.49 67.89
N ALA A 8 -3.54 29.06 66.73
CA ALA A 8 -4.52 28.51 65.80
C ALA A 8 -3.80 27.45 64.88
N VAL A 9 -4.24 26.23 64.91
CA VAL A 9 -3.79 25.15 64.01
C VAL A 9 -4.70 25.15 62.80
N LEU A 10 -4.16 25.52 61.63
CA LEU A 10 -4.83 25.35 60.34
C LEU A 10 -4.65 23.92 59.86
N ALA A 11 -5.73 23.15 59.79
CA ALA A 11 -5.77 21.85 59.12
C ALA A 11 -5.95 22.01 57.62
N ALA A 12 -4.94 21.72 56.80
CA ALA A 12 -5.04 21.67 55.36
C ALA A 12 -5.65 20.32 54.97
N ALA A 13 -6.86 20.34 54.41
CA ALA A 13 -7.49 19.16 53.83
C ALA A 13 -6.96 18.98 52.41
N CYS A 14 -6.15 17.93 52.18
CA CYS A 14 -5.77 17.47 50.82
C CYS A 14 -6.96 16.79 50.16
N LEU A 15 -7.59 17.44 49.20
CA LEU A 15 -8.49 16.77 48.27
C LEU A 15 -7.66 15.96 47.29
N ALA A 16 -7.59 14.64 47.50
CA ALA A 16 -7.11 13.71 46.48
C ALA A 16 -8.19 13.56 45.40
N GLY A 17 -8.01 14.27 44.30
CA GLY A 17 -8.84 14.11 43.12
C GLY A 17 -8.62 12.70 42.53
N LEU A 18 -9.66 11.87 42.60
CA LEU A 18 -9.73 10.62 41.85
C LEU A 18 -9.73 10.93 40.37
N MET A 19 -8.57 10.82 39.69
CA MET A 19 -8.50 10.77 38.23
C MET A 19 -9.14 9.44 37.79
N THR A 20 -10.38 9.49 37.32
CA THR A 20 -10.97 8.38 36.56
C THR A 20 -10.16 8.22 35.29
N PRO A 21 -9.64 7.00 34.97
CA PRO A 21 -8.99 6.77 33.70
C PRO A 21 -10.01 7.04 32.59
N ALA A 22 -9.66 7.90 31.65
CA ALA A 22 -10.43 8.09 30.43
C ALA A 22 -10.48 6.74 29.72
N LEU A 23 -11.66 6.14 29.60
CA LEU A 23 -11.86 4.96 28.75
C LEU A 23 -11.44 5.37 27.35
N ALA A 24 -10.38 4.75 26.82
CA ALA A 24 -10.00 4.93 25.43
C ALA A 24 -11.22 4.56 24.56
N GLN A 25 -11.71 5.53 23.79
CA GLN A 25 -12.79 5.25 22.86
C GLN A 25 -12.30 4.25 21.84
N SER A 26 -13.07 3.17 21.64
CA SER A 26 -12.81 2.23 20.56
C SER A 26 -12.79 2.96 19.21
N PRO A 27 -11.90 2.59 18.28
CA PRO A 27 -11.85 3.22 16.97
C PRO A 27 -13.22 3.17 16.30
N PRO A 28 -13.64 4.23 15.61
CA PRO A 28 -14.86 4.20 14.83
C PRO A 28 -14.70 3.17 13.70
N GLY A 29 -15.73 2.37 13.46
CA GLY A 29 -15.77 1.50 12.28
C GLY A 29 -15.94 2.33 10.99
N ILE A 30 -15.68 1.68 9.86
CA ILE A 30 -16.06 2.20 8.55
C ILE A 30 -17.17 1.28 8.04
N PRO A 31 -18.40 1.79 7.80
CA PRO A 31 -19.53 0.95 7.39
C PRO A 31 -19.18 0.02 6.23
N ASP A 32 -19.56 -1.24 6.31
CA ASP A 32 -19.32 -2.31 5.34
C ASP A 32 -17.83 -2.59 5.02
N VAL A 33 -16.89 -1.95 5.74
CA VAL A 33 -15.45 -2.10 5.57
C VAL A 33 -14.81 -2.68 6.82
N VAL A 34 -14.94 -2.02 7.97
CA VAL A 34 -14.34 -2.42 9.24
C VAL A 34 -15.34 -2.21 10.38
N ALA A 35 -15.56 -3.24 11.18
CA ALA A 35 -16.43 -3.14 12.34
C ALA A 35 -15.86 -2.19 13.42
N PRO A 36 -16.72 -1.49 14.20
CA PRO A 36 -16.24 -0.67 15.31
C PRO A 36 -15.38 -1.48 16.29
N GLY A 37 -14.30 -0.88 16.76
CA GLY A 37 -13.38 -1.50 17.72
C GLY A 37 -12.39 -2.51 17.12
N VAL A 38 -12.41 -2.74 15.80
CA VAL A 38 -11.44 -3.61 15.11
C VAL A 38 -10.26 -2.76 14.63
N GLU A 39 -9.06 -3.20 14.97
CA GLU A 39 -7.79 -2.51 14.67
C GLU A 39 -6.81 -3.46 13.97
N PRO A 40 -5.86 -2.92 13.16
CA PRO A 40 -4.77 -3.71 12.61
C PRO A 40 -3.93 -4.37 13.71
N GLN A 41 -3.73 -5.68 13.60
CA GLN A 41 -2.93 -6.48 14.52
C GLN A 41 -1.56 -6.75 13.90
N LEU A 42 -0.49 -6.61 14.69
CA LEU A 42 0.86 -6.95 14.26
C LEU A 42 0.96 -8.46 14.05
N VAL A 43 1.31 -8.88 12.83
CA VAL A 43 1.62 -10.28 12.49
C VAL A 43 3.04 -10.59 12.89
N GLN A 44 3.99 -9.80 12.40
CA GLN A 44 5.41 -9.92 12.70
C GLN A 44 6.13 -8.60 12.49
N GLU A 45 7.17 -8.37 13.27
CA GLU A 45 8.14 -7.28 13.10
C GLU A 45 9.57 -7.81 12.99
N GLY A 46 10.52 -6.91 12.80
CA GLY A 46 11.94 -7.24 12.65
C GLY A 46 12.43 -7.19 11.21
N PHE A 47 11.57 -6.83 10.28
CA PHE A 47 11.93 -6.47 8.90
C PHE A 47 12.68 -5.12 8.88
N LYS A 48 13.08 -4.66 7.69
CA LYS A 48 13.72 -3.35 7.54
C LYS A 48 12.83 -2.34 6.82
N PHE A 49 12.10 -2.78 5.81
CA PHE A 49 11.09 -1.98 5.11
C PHE A 49 10.18 -2.93 4.30
N THR A 50 9.02 -3.26 4.86
CA THR A 50 8.06 -4.16 4.24
C THR A 50 7.24 -3.43 3.16
N GLU A 51 7.03 -4.11 2.03
CA GLU A 51 6.38 -3.58 0.84
C GLU A 51 5.72 -4.65 -0.02
N GLY A 52 5.05 -4.23 -1.08
CA GLY A 52 4.56 -5.01 -2.20
C GLY A 52 3.75 -6.25 -1.83
N PRO A 53 2.78 -6.18 -0.94
CA PRO A 53 2.03 -7.37 -0.56
C PRO A 53 1.14 -7.82 -1.72
N VAL A 54 1.06 -9.14 -1.96
CA VAL A 54 0.15 -9.74 -2.93
C VAL A 54 -0.33 -11.10 -2.46
N GLY A 55 -1.65 -11.32 -2.49
CA GLY A 55 -2.27 -12.60 -2.16
C GLY A 55 -2.11 -13.61 -3.30
N ASN A 56 -1.84 -14.89 -2.96
CA ASN A 56 -1.63 -15.94 -3.97
C ASN A 56 -2.94 -16.62 -4.45
N GLY A 57 -4.10 -16.15 -3.99
CA GLY A 57 -5.39 -16.77 -4.32
C GLY A 57 -5.74 -18.03 -3.49
N GLU A 58 -4.77 -18.64 -2.81
CA GLU A 58 -4.94 -19.78 -1.90
C GLU A 58 -4.91 -19.37 -0.42
N GLY A 59 -4.91 -18.07 -0.17
CA GLY A 59 -4.93 -17.47 1.16
C GLY A 59 -3.59 -17.06 1.72
N ALA A 60 -2.47 -17.42 1.10
CA ALA A 60 -1.14 -16.96 1.48
C ALA A 60 -0.82 -15.58 0.90
N LEU A 61 0.20 -14.92 1.47
CA LEU A 61 0.63 -13.58 1.09
C LEU A 61 2.12 -13.57 0.79
N TYR A 62 2.51 -13.08 -0.39
CA TYR A 62 3.88 -12.64 -0.65
C TYR A 62 4.05 -11.19 -0.24
N PHE A 63 5.24 -10.82 0.23
CA PHE A 63 5.62 -9.42 0.48
C PHE A 63 7.13 -9.23 0.38
N SER A 64 7.57 -8.03 0.09
CA SER A 64 8.98 -7.65 -0.02
C SER A 64 9.50 -7.07 1.30
N ASP A 65 10.78 -7.26 1.58
CA ASP A 65 11.58 -6.42 2.46
C ASP A 65 12.68 -5.78 1.61
N ILE A 66 12.42 -4.57 1.14
CA ILE A 66 13.27 -3.87 0.15
C ILE A 66 14.72 -3.79 0.62
N ARG A 67 14.92 -3.40 1.89
CA ARG A 67 16.25 -3.11 2.42
C ARG A 67 17.09 -4.35 2.74
N THR A 68 16.45 -5.51 2.89
CA THR A 68 17.15 -6.79 3.05
C THR A 68 17.28 -7.56 1.73
N ASN A 69 16.73 -7.02 0.64
CA ASN A 69 16.72 -7.68 -0.68
C ASN A 69 16.08 -9.07 -0.63
N ARG A 70 14.93 -9.20 0.04
CA ARG A 70 14.21 -10.46 0.22
C ARG A 70 12.73 -10.34 -0.12
N THR A 71 12.20 -11.43 -0.67
CA THR A 71 10.75 -11.66 -0.76
C THR A 71 10.38 -12.78 0.20
N TYR A 72 9.31 -12.57 0.94
CA TYR A 72 8.77 -13.49 1.92
C TYR A 72 7.42 -14.06 1.47
N LEU A 73 7.09 -15.23 1.99
CA LEU A 73 5.77 -15.85 1.94
C LEU A 73 5.26 -16.04 3.36
N LEU A 74 4.10 -15.46 3.66
CA LEU A 74 3.28 -15.78 4.82
C LEU A 74 2.28 -16.86 4.39
N GLU A 75 2.46 -18.08 4.89
CA GLU A 75 1.55 -19.21 4.68
C GLU A 75 0.26 -19.02 5.49
N THR A 76 -0.83 -19.68 5.08
CA THR A 76 -2.14 -19.65 5.79
C THR A 76 -2.04 -20.11 7.25
N GLY A 77 -1.03 -20.91 7.59
CA GLY A 77 -0.72 -21.34 8.97
C GLY A 77 0.08 -20.34 9.79
N GLY A 78 0.36 -19.13 9.24
CA GLY A 78 1.08 -18.07 9.95
C GLY A 78 2.62 -18.18 9.88
N LYS A 79 3.17 -19.21 9.23
CA LYS A 79 4.63 -19.34 9.05
C LYS A 79 5.09 -18.36 7.97
N ILE A 80 6.17 -17.62 8.28
CA ILE A 80 6.84 -16.74 7.31
C ILE A 80 8.17 -17.35 6.91
N SER A 81 8.41 -17.44 5.59
CA SER A 81 9.64 -17.98 5.02
C SER A 81 10.16 -17.10 3.88
N VAL A 82 11.47 -17.11 3.66
CA VAL A 82 12.10 -16.44 2.51
C VAL A 82 11.89 -17.30 1.27
N VAL A 83 11.35 -16.71 0.21
CA VAL A 83 11.14 -17.36 -1.08
C VAL A 83 12.11 -16.89 -2.16
N ARG A 84 12.69 -15.69 -1.96
CA ARG A 84 13.70 -15.14 -2.86
C ARG A 84 14.65 -14.22 -2.08
N GLU A 85 15.94 -14.33 -2.38
CA GLU A 85 17.00 -13.42 -1.95
C GLU A 85 17.56 -12.66 -3.14
N ASN A 86 18.35 -11.63 -2.89
CA ASN A 86 19.02 -10.80 -3.90
C ASN A 86 18.01 -10.18 -4.90
N THR A 87 16.97 -9.54 -4.36
CA THR A 87 15.88 -8.97 -5.16
C THR A 87 16.24 -7.65 -5.84
N ASN A 88 17.46 -7.11 -5.62
CA ASN A 88 17.93 -5.84 -6.19
C ASN A 88 16.96 -4.67 -5.93
N GLY A 89 16.60 -4.47 -4.67
CA GLY A 89 15.61 -3.48 -4.28
C GLY A 89 14.20 -3.86 -4.71
N GLY A 90 13.86 -5.16 -4.66
CA GLY A 90 12.53 -5.65 -4.99
C GLY A 90 11.48 -5.00 -4.11
N ASN A 91 10.48 -4.37 -4.75
CA ASN A 91 9.43 -3.59 -4.12
C ASN A 91 8.06 -4.20 -4.41
N GLY A 92 7.25 -3.62 -5.30
CA GLY A 92 5.94 -4.14 -5.67
C GLY A 92 6.00 -5.56 -6.23
N LEU A 93 5.01 -6.36 -5.89
CA LEU A 93 4.83 -7.73 -6.35
C LEU A 93 3.48 -7.89 -7.04
N ALA A 94 3.43 -8.74 -8.07
CA ALA A 94 2.19 -9.19 -8.68
C ALA A 94 2.31 -10.64 -9.13
N LEU A 95 1.17 -11.33 -9.27
CA LEU A 95 1.14 -12.69 -9.78
C LEU A 95 0.60 -12.72 -11.21
N THR A 96 1.27 -13.44 -12.07
CA THR A 96 0.74 -13.77 -13.40
C THR A 96 -0.37 -14.83 -13.28
N LYS A 97 -1.19 -14.96 -14.29
CA LYS A 97 -2.24 -16.00 -14.35
C LYS A 97 -1.69 -17.42 -14.14
N ASP A 98 -0.44 -17.66 -14.57
CA ASP A 98 0.24 -18.94 -14.43
C ASP A 98 0.90 -19.12 -13.05
N GLY A 99 0.73 -18.14 -12.14
CA GLY A 99 1.24 -18.18 -10.78
C GLY A 99 2.73 -17.87 -10.64
N HIS A 100 3.35 -17.25 -11.64
CA HIS A 100 4.72 -16.72 -11.51
C HIS A 100 4.70 -15.37 -10.77
N LEU A 101 5.71 -15.12 -9.97
CA LEU A 101 5.81 -13.89 -9.19
C LEU A 101 6.61 -12.84 -9.96
N LEU A 102 5.97 -11.71 -10.27
CA LEU A 102 6.62 -10.53 -10.82
C LEU A 102 7.10 -9.63 -9.68
N THR A 103 8.24 -8.98 -9.91
CA THR A 103 8.84 -8.03 -8.96
C THR A 103 9.30 -6.77 -9.70
N ALA A 104 8.91 -5.60 -9.20
CA ALA A 104 9.52 -4.34 -9.56
C ALA A 104 10.84 -4.18 -8.79
N GLU A 105 11.97 -4.25 -9.48
CA GLU A 105 13.30 -4.16 -8.89
C GLU A 105 13.85 -2.75 -9.05
N GLY A 106 13.73 -1.93 -8.00
CA GLY A 106 14.11 -0.52 -8.05
C GLY A 106 15.61 -0.31 -8.30
N GLU A 107 16.47 -1.02 -7.59
CA GLU A 107 17.93 -0.96 -7.80
C GLU A 107 18.34 -1.73 -9.05
N GLY A 108 17.63 -2.82 -9.37
CA GLY A 108 17.84 -3.62 -10.57
C GLY A 108 17.36 -2.95 -11.85
N LYS A 109 16.56 -1.88 -11.76
CA LYS A 109 15.98 -1.13 -12.88
C LYS A 109 15.30 -2.02 -13.90
N ARG A 110 14.47 -2.94 -13.42
CA ARG A 110 13.77 -3.90 -14.26
C ARG A 110 12.49 -4.40 -13.62
N ILE A 111 11.64 -5.01 -14.42
CA ILE A 111 10.63 -5.95 -13.93
C ILE A 111 11.20 -7.35 -14.12
N SER A 112 11.21 -8.15 -13.07
CA SER A 112 11.65 -9.54 -13.12
C SER A 112 10.50 -10.50 -12.83
N ARG A 113 10.70 -11.77 -13.23
CA ARG A 113 9.79 -12.88 -12.98
C ARG A 113 10.55 -14.00 -12.27
N LEU A 114 10.00 -14.46 -11.16
CA LEU A 114 10.40 -15.69 -10.49
C LEU A 114 9.47 -16.81 -10.94
N ASP A 115 10.04 -17.82 -11.57
CA ASP A 115 9.34 -19.03 -12.00
C ASP A 115 9.18 -20.01 -10.81
N ARG A 116 8.32 -21.02 -10.97
CA ARG A 116 8.05 -22.01 -9.91
C ARG A 116 9.25 -22.90 -9.56
N ASP A 117 10.21 -23.02 -10.47
CA ASP A 117 11.49 -23.72 -10.28
C ASP A 117 12.58 -22.87 -9.60
N GLY A 118 12.23 -21.63 -9.22
CA GLY A 118 13.15 -20.69 -8.56
C GLY A 118 14.01 -19.87 -9.52
N LYS A 119 13.84 -20.03 -10.85
CA LYS A 119 14.59 -19.27 -11.84
C LYS A 119 14.06 -17.83 -11.93
N VAL A 120 14.97 -16.86 -11.88
CA VAL A 120 14.66 -15.44 -12.07
C VAL A 120 15.03 -15.02 -13.49
N THR A 121 14.09 -14.41 -14.20
CA THR A 121 14.28 -13.88 -15.55
C THR A 121 13.87 -12.41 -15.62
N THR A 122 14.53 -11.63 -16.48
CA THR A 122 14.12 -10.25 -16.76
C THR A 122 12.94 -10.26 -17.73
N VAL A 123 11.87 -9.54 -17.36
CA VAL A 123 10.70 -9.31 -18.22
C VAL A 123 10.95 -8.11 -19.11
N THR A 124 11.33 -6.97 -18.51
CA THR A 124 11.67 -5.72 -19.19
C THR A 124 12.61 -4.87 -18.34
N HIS A 125 13.38 -4.00 -18.98
CA HIS A 125 14.29 -3.03 -18.33
C HIS A 125 14.15 -1.61 -18.92
N GLY A 126 13.07 -1.32 -19.60
CA GLY A 126 12.85 -0.07 -20.31
C GLY A 126 13.35 -0.10 -21.74
N THR A 127 13.47 1.08 -22.32
CA THR A 127 14.01 1.30 -23.66
C THR A 127 15.23 2.21 -23.58
N GLU A 128 15.98 2.39 -24.69
CA GLU A 128 17.08 3.35 -24.76
C GLU A 128 16.58 4.79 -24.53
N GLU A 129 15.38 5.13 -25.02
CA GLU A 129 14.76 6.43 -24.88
C GLU A 129 14.23 6.64 -23.44
N HIS A 130 13.70 5.60 -22.82
CA HIS A 130 13.11 5.63 -21.48
C HIS A 130 13.71 4.51 -20.60
N PRO A 131 14.97 4.65 -20.17
CA PRO A 131 15.58 3.70 -19.24
C PRO A 131 14.90 3.82 -17.88
N PHE A 132 14.65 2.71 -17.21
CA PHE A 132 14.04 2.75 -15.89
C PHE A 132 14.93 3.45 -14.87
N LEU A 133 14.28 4.22 -14.00
CA LEU A 133 14.92 4.95 -12.92
C LEU A 133 14.98 4.12 -11.62
N ALA A 134 13.81 3.71 -11.15
CA ALA A 134 13.61 2.79 -10.02
C ALA A 134 12.12 2.34 -10.02
N PRO A 135 11.76 1.30 -10.79
CA PRO A 135 10.40 0.75 -10.80
C PRO A 135 9.92 0.43 -9.38
N ASN A 136 8.65 0.77 -9.09
CA ASN A 136 8.12 0.71 -7.74
C ASN A 136 7.00 -0.33 -7.59
N ASP A 137 5.83 -0.09 -8.18
CA ASP A 137 4.67 -0.95 -8.01
C ASP A 137 4.10 -1.42 -9.36
N LEU A 138 3.38 -2.55 -9.37
CA LEU A 138 2.89 -3.15 -10.60
C LEU A 138 1.60 -3.95 -10.40
N ILE A 139 0.82 -4.06 -11.47
CA ILE A 139 -0.37 -4.89 -11.54
C ILE A 139 -0.51 -5.54 -12.91
N VAL A 140 -1.04 -6.78 -12.93
CA VAL A 140 -1.27 -7.54 -14.17
C VAL A 140 -2.74 -7.43 -14.57
N ASP A 141 -3.01 -7.10 -15.84
CA ASP A 141 -4.36 -7.09 -16.39
C ASP A 141 -4.85 -8.50 -16.77
N ALA A 142 -6.12 -8.61 -17.12
CA ALA A 142 -6.73 -9.89 -17.48
C ALA A 142 -6.15 -10.52 -18.74
N LYS A 143 -5.46 -9.74 -19.60
CA LYS A 143 -4.81 -10.18 -20.84
C LYS A 143 -3.35 -10.59 -20.64
N GLY A 144 -2.79 -10.34 -19.44
CA GLY A 144 -1.39 -10.56 -19.09
C GLY A 144 -0.48 -9.37 -19.39
N GLY A 145 -1.03 -8.19 -19.70
CA GLY A 145 -0.30 -6.92 -19.74
C GLY A 145 0.06 -6.45 -18.34
N ILE A 146 1.11 -5.67 -18.21
CA ILE A 146 1.62 -5.20 -16.92
C ILE A 146 1.61 -3.68 -16.89
N TYR A 147 0.84 -3.09 -15.96
CA TYR A 147 0.97 -1.68 -15.60
C TYR A 147 1.93 -1.55 -14.44
N PHE A 148 2.80 -0.56 -14.49
CA PHE A 148 3.74 -0.31 -13.41
C PHE A 148 4.18 1.15 -13.35
N THR A 149 4.62 1.57 -12.17
CA THR A 149 5.11 2.92 -11.89
C THR A 149 6.62 2.93 -11.80
N ASP A 150 7.22 4.03 -12.26
CA ASP A 150 8.64 4.33 -12.10
C ASP A 150 8.85 5.75 -11.57
N PRO A 151 8.65 5.95 -10.26
CA PRO A 151 8.83 7.25 -9.60
C PRO A 151 10.28 7.69 -9.50
N GLY A 152 11.23 6.85 -9.88
CA GLY A 152 12.65 7.05 -9.63
C GLY A 152 13.02 6.95 -8.14
N PRO A 153 14.33 7.01 -7.84
CA PRO A 153 14.82 6.88 -6.47
C PRO A 153 14.54 8.16 -5.65
N ARG A 154 14.61 8.04 -4.32
CA ARG A 154 14.70 9.18 -3.41
C ARG A 154 16.18 9.54 -3.14
N PRO A 155 16.51 10.82 -2.89
CA PRO A 155 15.61 11.97 -2.85
C PRO A 155 15.06 12.35 -4.22
N VAL A 156 13.87 12.98 -4.23
CA VAL A 156 13.25 13.47 -5.46
C VAL A 156 14.15 14.52 -6.11
N VAL A 157 14.44 14.37 -7.40
CA VAL A 157 15.21 15.32 -8.17
C VAL A 157 14.25 16.26 -8.90
N PRO A 158 14.26 17.57 -8.59
CA PRO A 158 13.42 18.53 -9.27
C PRO A 158 13.56 18.50 -10.81
N GLY A 159 12.44 18.51 -11.52
CA GLY A 159 12.42 18.49 -12.99
C GLY A 159 12.70 17.12 -13.63
N ARG A 160 12.96 16.08 -12.85
CA ARG A 160 13.06 14.72 -13.38
C ARG A 160 11.70 14.23 -13.84
N ILE A 161 11.61 13.80 -15.09
CA ILE A 161 10.40 13.13 -15.62
C ILE A 161 10.39 11.70 -15.08
N VAL A 162 9.24 11.30 -14.58
CA VAL A 162 8.93 9.97 -14.04
C VAL A 162 7.73 9.42 -14.80
N HIS A 163 7.53 8.10 -14.79
CA HIS A 163 6.59 7.50 -15.72
C HIS A 163 5.65 6.50 -15.06
N VAL A 164 4.48 6.39 -15.66
CA VAL A 164 3.61 5.21 -15.58
C VAL A 164 3.72 4.48 -16.92
N TYR A 165 3.93 3.18 -16.86
CA TYR A 165 4.15 2.33 -18.03
C TYR A 165 3.07 1.28 -18.21
N TYR A 166 2.89 0.86 -19.45
CA TYR A 166 2.19 -0.36 -19.82
C TYR A 166 3.11 -1.27 -20.65
N LEU A 167 3.28 -2.51 -20.24
CA LEU A 167 3.96 -3.55 -21.03
C LEU A 167 2.88 -4.46 -21.62
N PRO A 168 2.66 -4.44 -22.95
CA PRO A 168 1.72 -5.34 -23.60
C PRO A 168 2.07 -6.82 -23.40
N PRO A 169 1.10 -7.75 -23.43
CA PRO A 169 1.34 -9.17 -23.29
C PRO A 169 2.39 -9.67 -24.28
N GLY A 170 3.45 -10.31 -23.78
CA GLY A 170 4.55 -10.86 -24.60
C GLY A 170 5.55 -9.84 -25.16
N ALA A 171 5.30 -8.54 -25.00
CA ALA A 171 6.25 -7.50 -25.38
C ALA A 171 7.48 -7.49 -24.46
N LYS A 172 8.58 -6.87 -24.95
CA LYS A 172 9.81 -6.64 -24.17
C LYS A 172 9.99 -5.17 -23.80
N GLU A 173 9.41 -4.30 -24.60
CA GLU A 173 9.49 -2.85 -24.43
C GLU A 173 8.16 -2.29 -23.96
N PRO A 174 8.13 -1.56 -22.84
CA PRO A 174 6.93 -0.95 -22.35
C PRO A 174 6.63 0.36 -23.08
N VAL A 175 5.37 0.78 -23.02
CA VAL A 175 4.90 2.06 -23.53
C VAL A 175 4.71 3.01 -22.34
N VAL A 176 5.19 4.26 -22.46
CA VAL A 176 4.87 5.31 -21.50
C VAL A 176 3.39 5.69 -21.67
N ILE A 177 2.61 5.59 -20.59
CA ILE A 177 1.18 5.93 -20.62
C ILE A 177 0.86 7.23 -19.85
N ASP A 178 1.73 7.65 -18.94
CA ASP A 178 1.67 8.97 -18.28
C ASP A 178 3.06 9.42 -17.82
N ASP A 179 3.34 10.72 -17.98
CA ASP A 179 4.55 11.41 -17.54
C ASP A 179 4.24 12.71 -16.76
N LYS A 180 2.99 12.85 -16.28
CA LYS A 180 2.47 14.08 -15.64
C LYS A 180 2.08 13.89 -14.18
N VAL A 181 2.08 12.68 -13.64
CA VAL A 181 1.98 12.46 -12.19
C VAL A 181 3.32 12.83 -11.58
N ALA A 182 3.31 13.66 -10.55
CA ALA A 182 4.55 14.22 -10.00
C ALA A 182 5.47 13.13 -9.41
N ARG A 183 4.87 12.11 -8.76
CA ARG A 183 5.55 10.91 -8.27
C ARG A 183 4.58 9.73 -8.20
N PRO A 184 4.32 9.07 -9.35
CA PRO A 184 3.41 7.93 -9.38
C PRO A 184 3.98 6.80 -8.50
N ASN A 185 3.15 6.17 -7.68
CA ASN A 185 3.58 5.13 -6.78
C ASN A 185 2.64 3.92 -6.88
N GLY A 186 1.66 3.78 -5.99
CA GLY A 186 0.71 2.70 -6.05
C GLY A 186 -0.24 2.78 -7.23
N LEU A 187 -0.68 1.62 -7.70
CA LEU A 187 -1.67 1.52 -8.77
C LEU A 187 -2.58 0.31 -8.59
N THR A 188 -3.79 0.41 -9.13
CA THR A 188 -4.71 -0.72 -9.21
C THR A 188 -5.63 -0.59 -10.44
N ILE A 189 -6.27 -1.68 -10.83
CA ILE A 189 -7.25 -1.72 -11.93
C ILE A 189 -8.61 -2.06 -11.33
N THR A 190 -9.68 -1.37 -11.74
CA THR A 190 -11.04 -1.71 -11.33
C THR A 190 -11.40 -3.16 -11.68
N ALA A 191 -12.37 -3.75 -10.97
CA ALA A 191 -12.73 -5.15 -11.15
C ALA A 191 -13.22 -5.51 -12.57
N ASP A 192 -13.80 -4.54 -13.27
CA ASP A 192 -14.23 -4.67 -14.68
C ASP A 192 -13.08 -4.51 -15.69
N GLY A 193 -11.87 -4.19 -15.23
CA GLY A 193 -10.69 -4.02 -16.06
C GLY A 193 -10.68 -2.75 -16.93
N LYS A 194 -11.57 -1.78 -16.68
CA LYS A 194 -11.74 -0.62 -17.55
C LYS A 194 -11.05 0.65 -17.05
N THR A 195 -10.69 0.72 -15.79
CA THR A 195 -10.10 1.92 -15.20
C THR A 195 -8.82 1.57 -14.46
N LEU A 196 -7.73 2.26 -14.81
CA LEU A 196 -6.50 2.28 -14.05
C LEU A 196 -6.56 3.41 -13.03
N ILE A 197 -6.26 3.13 -11.77
CA ILE A 197 -6.13 4.11 -10.68
C ILE A 197 -4.66 4.21 -10.30
N VAL A 198 -4.14 5.44 -10.20
CA VAL A 198 -2.73 5.70 -9.83
C VAL A 198 -2.70 6.83 -8.81
N ASP A 199 -1.98 6.66 -7.73
CA ASP A 199 -1.75 7.72 -6.75
C ASP A 199 -0.52 8.59 -7.07
N ASP A 200 -0.38 9.67 -6.32
CA ASP A 200 0.76 10.57 -6.33
C ASP A 200 1.31 10.76 -4.93
N THR A 201 2.49 10.24 -4.66
CA THR A 201 3.15 10.36 -3.34
C THR A 201 3.31 11.81 -2.87
N LEU A 202 3.53 12.75 -3.79
CA LEU A 202 3.78 14.15 -3.47
C LEU A 202 2.49 14.96 -3.33
N GLY A 203 1.47 14.60 -4.11
CA GLY A 203 0.18 15.29 -4.17
C GLY A 203 -0.88 14.67 -3.26
N THR A 204 -2.08 15.23 -3.35
CA THR A 204 -3.28 14.70 -2.67
C THR A 204 -4.29 14.11 -3.64
N ILE A 205 -4.06 14.25 -4.93
CA ILE A 205 -4.99 13.78 -5.96
C ILE A 205 -4.58 12.38 -6.43
N VAL A 206 -5.53 11.47 -6.39
CA VAL A 206 -5.45 10.15 -7.00
C VAL A 206 -6.10 10.23 -8.37
N PHE A 207 -5.47 9.66 -9.39
CA PHE A 207 -5.91 9.78 -10.77
C PHE A 207 -6.55 8.50 -11.29
N ALA A 208 -7.56 8.65 -12.14
CA ALA A 208 -8.17 7.57 -12.90
C ALA A 208 -7.92 7.77 -14.40
N TYR A 209 -7.79 6.65 -15.11
CA TYR A 209 -7.59 6.60 -16.57
C TYR A 209 -8.50 5.54 -17.16
N ASP A 210 -9.07 5.80 -18.33
CA ASP A 210 -9.81 4.79 -19.09
C ASP A 210 -8.84 3.88 -19.84
N ILE A 211 -8.87 2.58 -19.57
CA ILE A 211 -8.05 1.57 -20.26
C ILE A 211 -8.66 1.32 -21.64
N GLN A 212 -7.82 1.45 -22.67
CA GLN A 212 -8.20 1.21 -24.06
C GLN A 212 -8.06 -0.27 -24.44
N ALA A 213 -8.59 -0.65 -25.59
CA ALA A 213 -8.57 -2.04 -26.05
C ALA A 213 -7.15 -2.61 -26.24
N ASP A 214 -6.17 -1.76 -26.56
CA ASP A 214 -4.76 -2.10 -26.72
C ASP A 214 -3.96 -2.03 -25.40
N GLY A 215 -4.61 -1.63 -24.29
CA GLY A 215 -3.99 -1.48 -22.98
C GLY A 215 -3.40 -0.09 -22.71
N THR A 216 -3.33 0.80 -23.70
CA THR A 216 -3.01 2.20 -23.46
C THR A 216 -4.13 2.87 -22.65
N VAL A 217 -3.91 4.10 -22.22
CA VAL A 217 -4.90 4.81 -21.40
C VAL A 217 -5.28 6.14 -22.00
N ALA A 218 -6.50 6.59 -21.68
CA ALA A 218 -7.04 7.88 -22.07
C ALA A 218 -7.79 8.53 -20.90
N ASN A 219 -8.26 9.77 -21.11
CA ASN A 219 -9.18 10.46 -20.20
C ASN A 219 -8.70 10.52 -18.75
N LYS A 220 -7.41 10.91 -18.53
CA LYS A 220 -6.89 11.18 -17.18
C LYS A 220 -7.80 12.17 -16.46
N ARG A 221 -8.21 11.83 -15.25
CA ARG A 221 -9.07 12.66 -14.42
C ARG A 221 -8.79 12.45 -12.92
N PRO A 222 -9.09 13.41 -12.05
CA PRO A 222 -9.14 13.16 -10.61
C PRO A 222 -10.15 12.05 -10.31
N PHE A 223 -9.75 11.12 -9.45
CA PHE A 223 -10.61 10.07 -8.91
C PHE A 223 -11.00 10.38 -7.47
N ALA A 224 -10.02 10.64 -6.62
CA ALA A 224 -10.20 10.93 -5.20
C ALA A 224 -9.22 12.01 -4.74
N GLU A 225 -9.55 12.67 -3.65
CA GLU A 225 -8.66 13.59 -2.95
C GLU A 225 -8.39 13.06 -1.54
N LEU A 226 -7.12 12.82 -1.23
CA LEU A 226 -6.66 12.34 0.06
C LEU A 226 -6.94 13.37 1.16
N ARG A 227 -7.42 12.92 2.31
CA ARG A 227 -7.89 13.76 3.41
C ARG A 227 -6.82 13.95 4.49
N ASP A 228 -6.97 15.03 5.25
CA ASP A 228 -6.19 15.34 6.45
C ASP A 228 -4.67 15.47 6.21
N ILE A 229 -4.25 15.70 4.96
CA ILE A 229 -2.87 16.00 4.63
C ILE A 229 -2.64 17.50 4.88
N PRO A 230 -1.71 17.86 5.80
CA PRO A 230 -1.44 19.27 6.07
C PRO A 230 -0.93 20.00 4.82
N PRO A 231 -1.32 21.28 4.63
CA PRO A 231 -0.82 22.07 3.51
C PRO A 231 0.71 22.08 3.41
N GLY A 232 1.24 21.83 2.22
CA GLY A 232 2.68 21.80 1.95
C GLY A 232 3.39 20.53 2.40
N GLN A 233 2.68 19.52 2.90
CA GLN A 233 3.24 18.19 3.17
C GLN A 233 2.91 17.20 2.04
N GLU A 234 3.82 16.24 1.84
CA GLU A 234 3.55 15.09 0.96
C GLU A 234 2.45 14.22 1.58
N SER A 235 1.56 13.67 0.75
CA SER A 235 0.57 12.69 1.19
C SER A 235 1.22 11.38 1.64
N VAL A 236 2.38 11.09 1.07
CA VAL A 236 3.06 9.80 1.17
C VAL A 236 2.11 8.68 0.74
N ALA A 237 1.24 8.98 -0.26
CA ALA A 237 0.45 7.94 -0.91
C ALA A 237 1.39 6.91 -1.53
N ASP A 238 1.08 5.63 -1.31
CA ASP A 238 1.98 4.54 -1.66
C ASP A 238 1.17 3.37 -2.26
N GLY A 239 0.96 2.26 -1.60
CA GLY A 239 0.24 1.14 -2.20
C GLY A 239 -1.28 1.24 -2.14
N LEU A 240 -1.95 0.57 -3.10
CA LEU A 240 -3.41 0.49 -3.20
C LEU A 240 -3.93 -0.95 -3.22
N ALA A 241 -5.14 -1.13 -2.68
CA ALA A 241 -5.93 -2.35 -2.86
C ALA A 241 -7.37 -2.02 -3.29
N LEU A 242 -8.04 -3.02 -3.88
CA LEU A 242 -9.42 -2.93 -4.34
C LEU A 242 -10.25 -4.04 -3.69
N ASP A 243 -11.49 -3.74 -3.27
CA ASP A 243 -12.46 -4.74 -2.86
C ASP A 243 -13.52 -5.04 -3.93
N ARG A 244 -14.40 -6.01 -3.66
CA ARG A 244 -15.44 -6.45 -4.60
C ARG A 244 -16.49 -5.39 -4.93
N GLU A 245 -16.76 -4.48 -4.00
CA GLU A 245 -17.69 -3.36 -4.19
C GLU A 245 -17.03 -2.18 -4.91
N GLY A 246 -15.74 -2.30 -5.26
CA GLY A 246 -14.99 -1.28 -5.97
C GLY A 246 -14.42 -0.20 -5.06
N ARG A 247 -14.42 -0.40 -3.73
CA ARG A 247 -13.77 0.53 -2.80
C ARG A 247 -12.26 0.41 -2.91
N ILE A 248 -11.59 1.55 -2.89
CA ILE A 248 -10.13 1.67 -2.99
C ILE A 248 -9.54 1.98 -1.62
N TYR A 249 -8.52 1.24 -1.24
CA TYR A 249 -7.76 1.39 -0.01
C TYR A 249 -6.39 1.96 -0.37
N ILE A 250 -6.04 3.13 0.16
CA ILE A 250 -4.80 3.85 -0.19
C ILE A 250 -4.00 4.10 1.06
N THR A 251 -2.75 3.65 1.10
CA THR A 251 -1.85 3.98 2.20
C THR A 251 -1.39 5.42 2.09
N THR A 252 -1.34 6.11 3.23
CA THR A 252 -0.94 7.52 3.32
C THR A 252 -0.17 7.78 4.61
N VAL A 253 0.36 8.98 4.78
CA VAL A 253 0.96 9.42 6.05
C VAL A 253 -0.03 9.36 7.24
N LYS A 254 -1.34 9.31 6.98
CA LYS A 254 -2.40 9.27 8.00
C LYS A 254 -2.91 7.87 8.35
N GLY A 255 -2.50 6.86 7.61
CA GLY A 255 -3.03 5.51 7.70
C GLY A 255 -3.53 5.02 6.34
N VAL A 256 -4.44 4.05 6.32
CA VAL A 256 -5.06 3.56 5.09
C VAL A 256 -6.40 4.27 4.91
N GLN A 257 -6.48 5.15 3.91
CA GLN A 257 -7.70 5.85 3.55
C GLN A 257 -8.55 4.99 2.62
N VAL A 258 -9.86 4.96 2.88
CA VAL A 258 -10.81 4.16 2.10
C VAL A 258 -11.74 5.10 1.36
N PHE A 259 -11.93 4.83 0.07
CA PHE A 259 -12.83 5.57 -0.82
C PHE A 259 -13.81 4.59 -1.47
N ASP A 260 -15.01 5.06 -1.77
CA ASP A 260 -15.94 4.27 -2.60
C ASP A 260 -15.51 4.26 -4.07
N ARG A 261 -16.25 3.55 -4.90
CA ARG A 261 -15.98 3.44 -6.34
C ARG A 261 -16.16 4.76 -7.11
N GLU A 262 -16.83 5.73 -6.54
CA GLU A 262 -16.99 7.10 -7.06
C GLU A 262 -15.90 8.06 -6.53
N GLY A 263 -14.98 7.59 -5.67
CA GLY A 263 -13.90 8.38 -5.08
C GLY A 263 -14.31 9.20 -3.86
N GLN A 264 -15.47 8.89 -3.24
CA GLN A 264 -15.90 9.56 -2.01
C GLN A 264 -15.21 8.92 -0.80
N TYR A 265 -14.68 9.76 0.07
CA TYR A 265 -14.00 9.31 1.28
C TYR A 265 -14.97 8.66 2.28
N LEU A 266 -14.62 7.45 2.74
CA LEU A 266 -15.40 6.67 3.70
C LEU A 266 -14.80 6.68 5.10
N GLY A 267 -13.48 6.78 5.23
CA GLY A 267 -12.79 6.76 6.52
C GLY A 267 -11.31 6.43 6.41
N THR A 268 -10.61 6.48 7.55
CA THR A 268 -9.19 6.10 7.65
C THR A 268 -9.02 4.98 8.67
N ILE A 269 -8.35 3.92 8.27
CA ILE A 269 -7.87 2.84 9.15
C ILE A 269 -6.53 3.30 9.72
N ALA A 270 -6.49 3.56 11.03
CA ALA A 270 -5.26 3.90 11.72
C ALA A 270 -4.34 2.69 11.80
N VAL A 271 -3.04 2.89 11.58
CA VAL A 271 -2.01 1.85 11.69
C VAL A 271 -0.92 2.35 12.63
N ALA A 272 -0.44 1.50 13.51
CA ALA A 272 0.54 1.87 14.54
C ALA A 272 1.88 2.38 13.94
N ARG A 273 2.24 1.91 12.74
CA ARG A 273 3.37 2.42 11.96
C ARG A 273 2.86 2.98 10.64
N GLN A 274 3.61 3.90 10.05
CA GLN A 274 3.25 4.43 8.73
C GLN A 274 3.15 3.28 7.71
N PRO A 275 1.95 3.05 7.13
CA PRO A 275 1.77 2.02 6.12
C PRO A 275 2.46 2.41 4.81
N ALA A 276 2.93 1.40 4.09
CA ALA A 276 3.53 1.54 2.78
C ALA A 276 2.62 0.91 1.70
N ASN A 277 2.07 -0.30 1.95
CA ASN A 277 1.25 -0.96 0.94
C ASN A 277 0.19 -1.86 1.59
N VAL A 278 -0.81 -2.28 0.81
CA VAL A 278 -1.93 -3.09 1.28
C VAL A 278 -2.35 -4.13 0.25
N ALA A 279 -2.81 -5.30 0.72
CA ALA A 279 -3.42 -6.32 -0.13
C ALA A 279 -4.44 -7.15 0.64
N PHE A 280 -5.51 -7.56 -0.04
CA PHE A 280 -6.42 -8.55 0.47
C PHE A 280 -5.87 -9.96 0.25
N ALA A 281 -5.85 -10.77 1.31
CA ALA A 281 -5.52 -12.19 1.26
C ALA A 281 -6.32 -12.97 2.32
N GLY A 282 -5.87 -14.17 2.67
CA GLY A 282 -6.65 -15.11 3.46
C GLY A 282 -7.58 -15.96 2.59
N PRO A 283 -8.09 -17.09 3.12
CA PRO A 283 -8.90 -18.04 2.35
C PRO A 283 -10.18 -17.43 1.76
N ASP A 284 -10.75 -16.46 2.44
CA ASP A 284 -11.98 -15.75 2.05
C ASP A 284 -11.72 -14.33 1.53
N LYS A 285 -10.44 -13.92 1.42
CA LYS A 285 -10.01 -12.56 1.06
C LYS A 285 -10.64 -11.46 1.92
N ARG A 286 -10.91 -11.73 3.19
CA ARG A 286 -11.41 -10.78 4.17
C ARG A 286 -10.34 -10.29 5.14
N THR A 287 -9.09 -10.65 4.91
CA THR A 287 -7.96 -10.13 5.65
C THR A 287 -7.23 -9.10 4.81
N LEU A 288 -7.24 -7.85 5.26
CA LEU A 288 -6.41 -6.79 4.69
C LEU A 288 -5.04 -6.85 5.36
N TYR A 289 -4.03 -7.24 4.63
CA TYR A 289 -2.64 -7.17 5.08
C TYR A 289 -2.07 -5.79 4.76
N ILE A 290 -1.30 -5.25 5.69
CA ILE A 290 -0.73 -3.91 5.63
C ILE A 290 0.77 -4.03 5.89
N THR A 291 1.59 -3.73 4.91
CA THR A 291 3.03 -3.55 5.11
C THR A 291 3.27 -2.15 5.66
N ALA A 292 4.03 -2.06 6.76
CA ALA A 292 4.22 -0.80 7.47
C ALA A 292 5.60 -0.75 8.13
N ARG A 293 6.55 -0.11 7.47
CA ARG A 293 7.93 0.01 7.92
C ARG A 293 8.56 -1.35 8.25
N GLU A 294 8.90 -1.58 9.53
CA GLU A 294 9.54 -2.82 10.01
C GLU A 294 8.52 -3.93 10.36
N GLY A 295 7.23 -3.72 10.10
CA GLY A 295 6.15 -4.63 10.49
C GLY A 295 5.22 -5.03 9.37
N LEU A 296 4.68 -6.24 9.48
CA LEU A 296 3.53 -6.70 8.72
C LEU A 296 2.32 -6.74 9.66
N TYR A 297 1.22 -6.11 9.27
CA TYR A 297 -0.03 -6.07 10.01
C TYR A 297 -1.14 -6.79 9.24
N GLN A 298 -2.18 -7.20 9.96
CA GLN A 298 -3.41 -7.75 9.39
C GLN A 298 -4.62 -7.12 10.05
N LEU A 299 -5.68 -6.97 9.28
CA LEU A 299 -6.98 -6.47 9.73
C LEU A 299 -8.09 -7.35 9.17
N THR A 300 -8.93 -7.89 10.04
CA THR A 300 -10.16 -8.57 9.60
C THR A 300 -11.17 -7.53 9.14
N THR A 301 -11.67 -7.67 7.93
CA THR A 301 -12.60 -6.73 7.31
C THR A 301 -13.99 -7.34 7.11
N LEU A 302 -15.02 -6.49 7.07
CA LEU A 302 -16.34 -6.81 6.55
C LEU A 302 -16.33 -6.91 5.02
N ALA A 303 -15.47 -6.12 4.40
CA ALA A 303 -15.21 -6.11 2.97
C ALA A 303 -14.48 -7.39 2.51
N GLN A 304 -14.51 -7.66 1.23
CA GLN A 304 -13.84 -8.80 0.62
C GLN A 304 -13.06 -8.34 -0.61
N GLY A 305 -11.79 -8.71 -0.73
CA GLY A 305 -10.98 -8.42 -1.89
C GLY A 305 -11.50 -9.07 -3.18
N VAL A 306 -11.10 -8.52 -4.32
CA VAL A 306 -11.49 -9.03 -5.63
C VAL A 306 -10.96 -10.44 -5.92
N GLU A 307 -11.70 -11.21 -6.75
CA GLU A 307 -11.34 -12.57 -7.16
C GLU A 307 -10.39 -12.58 -8.35
N ARG A 308 -9.29 -11.86 -8.26
CA ARG A 308 -8.24 -11.91 -9.29
C ARG A 308 -6.91 -12.31 -8.68
N LEU A 309 -6.04 -12.92 -9.49
CA LEU A 309 -4.63 -13.04 -9.20
C LEU A 309 -3.96 -11.69 -9.53
N GLY A 310 -2.97 -11.34 -8.81
CA GLY A 310 -2.43 -10.01 -8.82
C GLY A 310 -3.05 -9.16 -7.70
N LYS A 311 -2.60 -8.03 -7.40
CA LYS A 311 -3.03 -7.15 -6.32
C LYS A 311 -4.52 -7.08 -6.08
#